data_6b5660d492942513077511968b5e3870
#
_entry.id   6b5660d492942513077511968b5e3870
#
_cell.length_a   1.000
_cell.length_b   1.000
_cell.length_c   1.000
_cell.angle_alpha   90.00
_cell.angle_beta   90.00
_cell.angle_gamma   90.00
#
_symmetry.space_group_name_H-M   'P 1'
#
loop_
_entity.id
_entity.type
_entity.pdbx_description
1 polymer ?
#
loop_
_entity_poly.entity_id
_entity_poly.type
_entity_poly.pdbx_seq_one_letter_code
_entity_poly.pdbx_strand_id
1 'polypeptide(L)'
;MKPRTAKYGEKNICGANIERIRKAQGMKQSTLVSKMQLMGVDINPSSLSKLEGQTRSATDIELKAIAKILGVTIEELLVSENSEQ
;
A
#
# COMPACT_ATOMS: atom_id res chain seq x y z
N MET A 1 14.21 -12.54 -7.57
CA MET A 1 12.87 -12.21 -7.22
C MET A 1 12.04 -11.80 -8.43
N LYS A 2 10.82 -12.08 -8.38
CA LYS A 2 9.98 -11.79 -9.50
C LYS A 2 9.73 -10.30 -9.68
N PRO A 3 10.09 -9.76 -10.77
CA PRO A 3 9.90 -8.34 -10.95
C PRO A 3 8.42 -8.01 -11.15
N ARG A 4 8.10 -6.77 -10.89
CA ARG A 4 6.79 -6.28 -11.22
C ARG A 4 6.60 -6.35 -12.72
N THR A 5 5.49 -6.84 -13.14
CA THR A 5 5.23 -6.98 -14.56
C THR A 5 4.51 -5.76 -15.07
N ALA A 6 4.29 -5.77 -16.38
CA ALA A 6 3.61 -4.64 -17.02
C ALA A 6 2.20 -4.43 -16.49
N LYS A 7 1.60 -5.42 -15.85
CA LYS A 7 0.25 -5.23 -15.36
C LYS A 7 0.18 -4.36 -14.12
N TYR A 8 1.32 -4.13 -13.48
CA TYR A 8 1.36 -3.20 -12.36
C TYR A 8 1.68 -1.83 -12.89
N GLY A 9 1.05 -0.83 -12.31
CA GLY A 9 1.26 0.52 -12.76
C GLY A 9 2.46 1.16 -12.08
N GLU A 10 2.64 2.42 -12.39
CA GLU A 10 3.73 3.21 -11.83
C GLU A 10 3.19 4.49 -11.21
N LYS A 11 1.93 4.47 -10.82
CA LYS A 11 1.29 5.68 -10.30
C LYS A 11 1.66 5.97 -8.86
N ASN A 12 2.26 5.00 -8.18
CA ASN A 12 2.78 5.23 -6.84
C ASN A 12 3.92 4.25 -6.62
N ILE A 13 4.74 4.53 -5.62
CA ILE A 13 5.88 3.66 -5.31
C ILE A 13 5.65 2.86 -4.04
N CYS A 14 4.55 3.08 -3.35
CA CYS A 14 4.31 2.44 -2.06
C CYS A 14 3.48 1.17 -2.15
N GLY A 15 2.74 0.99 -3.24
CA GLY A 15 1.76 -0.09 -3.30
C GLY A 15 2.33 -1.48 -3.08
N ALA A 16 3.46 -1.76 -3.70
CA ALA A 16 4.08 -3.07 -3.55
C ALA A 16 4.52 -3.31 -2.12
N ASN A 17 5.05 -2.28 -1.47
CA ASN A 17 5.48 -2.39 -0.09
C ASN A 17 4.29 -2.60 0.84
N ILE A 18 3.20 -1.89 0.59
CA ILE A 18 1.99 -2.04 1.39
C ILE A 18 1.49 -3.48 1.30
N GLU A 19 1.40 -4.00 0.09
CA GLU A 19 0.93 -5.36 -0.10
C GLU A 19 1.83 -6.37 0.61
N ARG A 20 3.13 -6.20 0.43
CA ARG A 20 4.10 -7.12 1.03
C ARG A 20 4.01 -7.12 2.55
N ILE A 21 3.98 -5.92 3.15
CA ILE A 21 3.94 -5.79 4.60
C ILE A 21 2.61 -6.31 5.12
N ARG A 22 1.51 -5.97 4.44
CA ARG A 22 0.19 -6.44 4.84
C ARG A 22 0.13 -7.96 4.85
N LYS A 23 0.61 -8.59 3.78
CA LYS A 23 0.59 -10.05 3.69
C LYS A 23 1.51 -10.68 4.72
N ALA A 24 2.65 -10.06 4.99
CA ALA A 24 3.57 -10.57 6.01
C ALA A 24 2.92 -10.58 7.38
N GLN A 25 1.99 -9.68 7.61
CA GLN A 25 1.26 -9.63 8.88
C GLN A 25 -0.01 -10.47 8.86
N GLY A 26 -0.27 -11.18 7.76
CA GLY A 26 -1.46 -12.00 7.65
C GLY A 26 -2.74 -11.21 7.55
N MET A 27 -2.67 -9.97 7.10
CA MET A 27 -3.82 -9.09 7.06
C MET A 27 -4.46 -9.12 5.66
N LYS A 28 -5.77 -9.28 5.65
CA LYS A 28 -6.50 -9.25 4.38
C LYS A 28 -6.71 -7.81 3.93
N GLN A 29 -6.90 -7.63 2.62
CA GLN A 29 -7.22 -6.30 2.11
C GLN A 29 -8.47 -5.75 2.77
N SER A 30 -9.49 -6.59 2.94
CA SER A 30 -10.73 -6.10 3.55
C SER A 30 -10.51 -5.61 4.97
N THR A 31 -9.60 -6.25 5.69
CA THR A 31 -9.27 -5.80 7.04
C THR A 31 -8.61 -4.44 7.01
N LEU A 32 -7.66 -4.26 6.11
CA LEU A 32 -6.98 -2.97 5.99
C LEU A 32 -7.98 -1.87 5.62
N VAL A 33 -8.86 -2.15 4.66
CA VAL A 33 -9.88 -1.18 4.27
C VAL A 33 -10.74 -0.79 5.47
N SER A 34 -11.20 -1.79 6.24
CA SER A 34 -12.04 -1.50 7.40
C SER A 34 -11.32 -0.63 8.42
N LYS A 35 -10.06 -0.94 8.68
CA LYS A 35 -9.30 -0.15 9.64
C LYS A 35 -9.09 1.28 9.17
N MET A 36 -8.86 1.44 7.87
CA MET A 36 -8.70 2.78 7.30
C MET A 36 -10.00 3.57 7.40
N GLN A 37 -11.13 2.91 7.12
CA GLN A 37 -12.42 3.58 7.22
C GLN A 37 -12.70 4.02 8.65
N LEU A 38 -12.32 3.21 9.62
CA LEU A 38 -12.48 3.57 11.02
C LEU A 38 -11.67 4.80 11.38
N MET A 39 -10.59 5.05 10.65
CA MET A 39 -9.78 6.25 10.87
C MET A 39 -10.29 7.45 10.06
N GLY A 40 -11.41 7.28 9.38
CA GLY A 40 -11.99 8.38 8.61
C GLY A 40 -11.48 8.49 7.19
N VAL A 41 -10.77 7.47 6.71
CA VAL A 41 -10.26 7.50 5.34
C VAL A 41 -11.28 6.88 4.42
N ASP A 42 -11.64 7.61 3.38
CA ASP A 42 -12.66 7.18 2.43
C ASP A 42 -12.00 6.30 1.36
N ILE A 43 -12.00 5.01 1.60
CA ILE A 43 -11.40 4.06 0.68
C ILE A 43 -12.29 2.82 0.62
N ASN A 44 -12.23 2.11 -0.49
CA ASN A 44 -12.99 0.87 -0.65
C ASN A 44 -12.04 -0.21 -1.16
N PRO A 45 -12.50 -1.48 -1.19
CA PRO A 45 -11.61 -2.57 -1.60
C PRO A 45 -11.04 -2.41 -3.00
N SER A 46 -11.83 -1.91 -3.93
CA SER A 46 -11.35 -1.70 -5.29
C SER A 46 -10.23 -0.67 -5.33
N SER A 47 -10.40 0.41 -4.56
CA SER A 47 -9.39 1.46 -4.50
C SER A 47 -8.10 0.94 -3.88
N LEU A 48 -8.20 0.17 -2.81
CA LEU A 48 -7.00 -0.38 -2.19
C LEU A 48 -6.29 -1.34 -3.12
N SER A 49 -7.06 -2.16 -3.84
CA SER A 49 -6.46 -3.08 -4.79
C SER A 49 -5.68 -2.32 -5.86
N LYS A 50 -6.24 -1.23 -6.37
CA LYS A 50 -5.54 -0.43 -7.37
C LYS A 50 -4.32 0.25 -6.77
N LEU A 51 -4.40 0.68 -5.52
CA LEU A 51 -3.27 1.30 -4.86
C LEU A 51 -2.13 0.30 -4.71
N GLU A 52 -2.43 -0.89 -4.22
CA GLU A 52 -1.41 -1.93 -4.06
C GLU A 52 -0.85 -2.37 -5.41
N GLY A 53 -1.67 -2.33 -6.44
CA GLY A 53 -1.21 -2.67 -7.78
C GLY A 53 -0.49 -1.54 -8.49
N GLN A 54 -0.39 -0.39 -7.83
CA GLN A 54 0.33 0.78 -8.35
C GLN A 54 -0.33 1.36 -9.61
N THR A 55 -1.64 1.18 -9.73
CA THR A 55 -2.37 1.71 -10.88
C THR A 55 -3.11 2.99 -10.56
N ARG A 56 -2.97 3.52 -9.35
CA ARG A 56 -3.49 4.82 -9.00
C ARG A 56 -2.56 5.49 -7.99
N SER A 57 -2.69 6.80 -7.87
CA SER A 57 -1.90 7.54 -6.90
C SER A 57 -2.34 7.22 -5.48
N ALA A 58 -1.43 7.33 -4.55
CA ALA A 58 -1.72 7.22 -3.13
C ALA A 58 -1.66 8.62 -2.54
N THR A 59 -2.65 8.95 -1.73
CA THR A 59 -2.65 10.27 -1.07
C THR A 59 -1.87 10.20 0.22
N ASP A 60 -1.43 11.36 0.69
CA ASP A 60 -0.68 11.40 1.95
C ASP A 60 -1.55 10.95 3.12
N ILE A 61 -2.85 11.24 3.06
CA ILE A 61 -3.78 10.81 4.09
C ILE A 61 -3.84 9.29 4.14
N GLU A 62 -3.91 8.66 2.97
CA GLU A 62 -3.94 7.20 2.89
C GLU A 62 -2.64 6.61 3.41
N LEU A 63 -1.51 7.18 3.02
CA LEU A 63 -0.22 6.66 3.45
C LEU A 63 -0.05 6.77 4.96
N LYS A 64 -0.47 7.88 5.54
CA LYS A 64 -0.36 8.06 6.97
C LYS A 64 -1.19 7.02 7.72
N ALA A 65 -2.41 6.79 7.25
CA ALA A 65 -3.28 5.81 7.89
C ALA A 65 -2.72 4.40 7.76
N ILE A 66 -2.25 4.03 6.57
CA ILE A 66 -1.73 2.70 6.33
C ILE A 66 -0.49 2.46 7.18
N ALA A 67 0.41 3.44 7.23
CA ALA A 67 1.62 3.29 8.03
C ALA A 67 1.27 3.04 9.49
N LYS A 68 0.30 3.77 10.01
CA LYS A 68 -0.11 3.62 11.38
C LYS A 68 -0.72 2.25 11.63
N ILE A 69 -1.59 1.80 10.72
CA ILE A 69 -2.24 0.50 10.86
C ILE A 69 -1.23 -0.63 10.82
N LEU A 70 -0.29 -0.55 9.89
CA LEU A 70 0.70 -1.61 9.72
C LEU A 70 1.85 -1.51 10.72
N GLY A 71 1.94 -0.40 11.45
CA GLY A 71 2.98 -0.22 12.45
C GLY A 71 4.34 0.04 11.84
N VAL A 72 4.39 0.72 10.72
CA VAL A 72 5.64 1.04 10.05
C VAL A 72 5.69 2.55 9.82
N THR A 73 6.85 3.02 9.40
CA THR A 73 6.99 4.44 9.05
C THR A 73 6.55 4.65 7.62
N ILE A 74 6.23 5.89 7.30
CA ILE A 74 5.91 6.23 5.91
C ILE A 74 7.11 5.96 5.03
N GLU A 75 8.31 6.22 5.53
CA GLU A 75 9.52 5.93 4.76
C GLU A 75 9.62 4.47 4.38
N GLU A 76 9.22 3.58 5.29
CA GLU A 76 9.25 2.15 4.97
C GLU A 76 8.29 1.79 3.86
N LEU A 77 7.20 2.53 3.73
CA LEU A 77 6.26 2.32 2.63
C LEU A 77 6.81 2.83 1.31
N LEU A 78 7.73 3.77 1.36
CA LEU A 78 8.24 4.42 0.16
C LEU A 78 9.57 3.87 -0.31
N VAL A 79 10.11 2.87 0.37
CA VAL A 79 11.38 2.28 -0.04
C VAL A 79 11.20 1.57 -1.37
N SER A 80 12.11 1.85 -2.30
CA SER A 80 12.11 1.17 -3.59
C SER A 80 13.03 -0.03 -3.50
N GLU A 81 12.58 -1.16 -4.02
CA GLU A 81 13.42 -2.35 -4.02
C GLU A 81 14.68 -2.16 -4.86
N ASN A 82 14.63 -1.20 -5.76
CA ASN A 82 15.76 -0.93 -6.62
C ASN A 82 16.56 0.27 -6.17
N SER A 83 16.25 0.80 -5.00
CA SER A 83 16.86 2.04 -4.56
C SER A 83 18.34 1.89 -4.28
N GLU A 84 18.78 0.69 -4.05
CA GLU A 84 20.18 0.46 -3.74
C GLU A 84 21.09 0.67 -4.95
N GLN A 85 20.50 0.66 -6.11
CA GLN A 85 21.32 0.88 -7.28
C GLN A 85 21.67 2.32 -7.49
#